data_f402f3014e3505b7829f07618baa4a6f
#
_entry.id   f402f3014e3505b7829f07618baa4a6f
#
_cell.length_a   1.000
_cell.length_b   1.000
_cell.length_c   1.000
_cell.angle_alpha   90.00
_cell.angle_beta   90.00
_cell.angle_gamma   90.00
#
_symmetry.space_group_name_H-M   'P 1'
#
loop_
_entity.id
_entity.type
_entity.pdbx_description
1 polymer ?
#
loop_
_entity_poly.entity_id
_entity_poly.type
_entity_poly.pdbx_seq_one_letter_code
_entity_poly.pdbx_strand_id
1 'polypeptide(L)'
;MDIYYHSDRFRQLLRRYEALQHGDIGELPDPEELTDVAEYYHTVGEDGKAMEAADYAVRMYPTATAPVAFKSRMALLTDDNPQLAGEIAETIVDKSDLDYLYLKAEIMVAGGDAAAADRFLQAHYDETVDPDDLEDYILDVA
;
A
#
# COMPACT_ATOMS: atom_id res chain seq x y z
N MET A 1 14.99 -0.88 1.04
CA MET A 1 14.19 -2.10 1.17
C MET A 1 15.00 -3.38 0.97
N ASP A 2 16.00 -3.38 0.08
CA ASP A 2 16.82 -4.58 -0.13
C ASP A 2 17.49 -5.08 1.14
N ILE A 3 17.99 -4.16 1.98
CA ILE A 3 18.63 -4.53 3.26
C ILE A 3 17.61 -5.22 4.17
N TYR A 4 16.38 -4.71 4.24
CA TYR A 4 15.32 -5.30 5.04
C TYR A 4 14.99 -6.71 4.56
N TYR A 5 14.88 -6.93 3.24
CA TYR A 5 14.52 -8.24 2.68
C TYR A 5 15.61 -9.28 2.92
N HIS A 6 16.85 -8.87 3.18
CA HIS A 6 17.94 -9.76 3.53
C HIS A 6 18.10 -9.98 5.04
N SER A 7 17.30 -9.30 5.86
CA SER A 7 17.36 -9.43 7.31
C SER A 7 16.77 -10.76 7.76
N ASP A 8 17.25 -11.23 8.93
CA ASP A 8 16.69 -12.44 9.54
C ASP A 8 15.22 -12.25 9.92
N ARG A 9 14.86 -11.04 10.35
CA ARG A 9 13.49 -10.70 10.71
C ARG A 9 12.55 -10.91 9.52
N PHE A 10 12.90 -10.40 8.35
CA PHE A 10 12.06 -10.56 7.17
C PHE A 10 12.02 -12.01 6.71
N ARG A 11 13.15 -12.72 6.75
CA ARG A 11 13.19 -14.14 6.36
C ARG A 11 12.27 -14.98 7.24
N GLN A 12 12.24 -14.71 8.54
CA GLN A 12 11.33 -15.38 9.47
C GLN A 12 9.88 -15.04 9.17
N LEU A 13 9.60 -13.78 8.86
CA LEU A 13 8.26 -13.34 8.45
C LEU A 13 7.79 -14.08 7.20
N LEU A 14 8.65 -14.15 6.19
CA LEU A 14 8.32 -14.80 4.92
C LEU A 14 8.04 -16.30 5.14
N ARG A 15 8.87 -16.98 5.93
CA ARG A 15 8.65 -18.40 6.25
C ARG A 15 7.33 -18.61 6.99
N ARG A 16 7.01 -17.72 7.93
CA ARG A 16 5.75 -17.81 8.68
C ARG A 16 4.56 -17.62 7.75
N TYR A 17 4.62 -16.63 6.84
CA TYR A 17 3.57 -16.43 5.86
C TYR A 17 3.39 -17.68 4.98
N GLU A 18 4.49 -18.22 4.43
CA GLU A 18 4.43 -19.40 3.57
C GLU A 18 3.89 -20.62 4.30
N ALA A 19 4.28 -20.82 5.56
CA ALA A 19 3.77 -21.91 6.39
C ALA A 19 2.26 -21.80 6.60
N LEU A 20 1.74 -20.59 6.83
CA LEU A 20 0.30 -20.37 6.97
C LEU A 20 -0.44 -20.68 5.67
N GLN A 21 0.16 -20.42 4.50
CA GLN A 21 -0.44 -20.76 3.23
C GLN A 21 -0.49 -22.27 2.99
N HIS A 22 0.41 -23.04 3.62
CA HIS A 22 0.41 -24.51 3.55
C HIS A 22 -0.48 -25.15 4.63
N GLY A 23 -1.22 -24.34 5.39
CA GLY A 23 -2.16 -24.86 6.38
C GLY A 23 -1.59 -25.02 7.78
N ASP A 24 -0.36 -24.60 8.03
CA ASP A 24 0.21 -24.63 9.36
C ASP A 24 -0.48 -23.63 10.28
N ILE A 25 -0.49 -23.93 11.57
CA ILE A 25 -1.06 -23.05 12.58
C ILE A 25 0.08 -22.21 13.14
N GLY A 26 -0.09 -20.89 13.14
CA GLY A 26 0.92 -19.99 13.68
C GLY A 26 0.34 -18.61 13.90
N GLU A 27 1.19 -17.73 14.43
CA GLU A 27 0.81 -16.35 14.67
C GLU A 27 0.61 -15.63 13.34
N LEU A 28 -0.54 -14.96 13.19
CA LEU A 28 -0.85 -14.21 11.99
C LEU A 28 -0.02 -12.92 11.96
N PRO A 29 0.76 -12.68 10.88
CA PRO A 29 1.45 -11.39 10.74
C PRO A 29 0.46 -10.24 10.68
N ASP A 30 0.90 -9.04 11.09
CA ASP A 30 0.03 -7.86 11.04
C ASP A 30 -0.13 -7.35 9.59
N PRO A 31 -1.04 -6.38 9.35
CA PRO A 31 -1.31 -5.93 7.97
C PRO A 31 -0.09 -5.34 7.28
N GLU A 32 0.76 -4.60 8.00
CA GLU A 32 1.97 -4.02 7.43
C GLU A 32 2.98 -5.11 7.08
N GLU A 33 3.12 -6.11 7.94
CA GLU A 33 4.01 -7.24 7.66
C GLU A 33 3.55 -8.01 6.43
N LEU A 34 2.25 -8.27 6.30
CA LEU A 34 1.70 -8.95 5.13
C LEU A 34 1.90 -8.13 3.85
N THR A 35 1.78 -6.81 3.96
CA THR A 35 2.04 -5.91 2.84
C THR A 35 3.51 -5.93 2.45
N ASP A 36 4.43 -5.99 3.43
CA ASP A 36 5.86 -6.15 3.15
C ASP A 36 6.14 -7.44 2.38
N VAL A 37 5.46 -8.53 2.71
CA VAL A 37 5.58 -9.78 1.97
C VAL A 37 5.13 -9.60 0.51
N ALA A 38 4.00 -8.91 0.31
CA ALA A 38 3.51 -8.63 -1.03
C ALA A 38 4.49 -7.77 -1.83
N GLU A 39 5.03 -6.74 -1.21
CA GLU A 39 6.04 -5.88 -1.86
C GLU A 39 7.31 -6.65 -2.22
N TYR A 40 7.73 -7.56 -1.35
CA TYR A 40 8.88 -8.42 -1.63
C TYR A 40 8.65 -9.25 -2.88
N TYR A 41 7.51 -9.94 -2.98
CA TYR A 41 7.20 -10.75 -4.15
C TYR A 41 7.17 -9.91 -5.43
N HIS A 42 6.63 -8.70 -5.36
CA HIS A 42 6.65 -7.79 -6.50
C HIS A 42 8.09 -7.42 -6.89
N THR A 43 8.93 -7.13 -5.91
CA THR A 43 10.33 -6.76 -6.14
C THR A 43 11.11 -7.85 -6.85
N VAL A 44 10.84 -9.12 -6.53
CA VAL A 44 11.52 -10.24 -7.18
C VAL A 44 10.82 -10.74 -8.45
N GLY A 45 9.81 -10.01 -8.92
CA GLY A 45 9.15 -10.32 -10.19
C GLY A 45 8.05 -11.36 -10.10
N GLU A 46 7.57 -11.69 -8.91
CA GLU A 46 6.52 -12.67 -8.71
C GLU A 46 5.19 -11.97 -8.37
N ASP A 47 4.62 -11.27 -9.35
CA ASP A 47 3.43 -10.44 -9.15
C ASP A 47 2.19 -11.27 -8.79
N GLY A 48 2.08 -12.50 -9.27
CA GLY A 48 0.99 -13.40 -8.86
C GLY A 48 1.02 -13.68 -7.37
N LYS A 49 2.20 -14.00 -6.83
CA LYS A 49 2.37 -14.21 -5.38
C LYS A 49 2.18 -12.92 -4.59
N ALA A 50 2.58 -11.79 -5.17
CA ALA A 50 2.37 -10.49 -4.54
C ALA A 50 0.87 -10.22 -4.34
N MET A 51 0.06 -10.47 -5.37
CA MET A 51 -1.39 -10.27 -5.26
C MET A 51 -2.04 -11.29 -4.33
N GLU A 52 -1.58 -12.53 -4.30
CA GLU A 52 -2.06 -13.52 -3.33
C GLU A 52 -1.82 -13.06 -1.90
N ALA A 53 -0.63 -12.53 -1.60
CA ALA A 53 -0.31 -12.02 -0.27
C ALA A 53 -1.17 -10.81 0.10
N ALA A 54 -1.38 -9.90 -0.84
CA ALA A 54 -2.24 -8.73 -0.60
C ALA A 54 -3.69 -9.15 -0.38
N ASP A 55 -4.21 -10.08 -1.18
CA ASP A 55 -5.58 -10.58 -1.01
C ASP A 55 -5.76 -11.29 0.32
N TYR A 56 -4.76 -12.07 0.74
CA TYR A 56 -4.76 -12.71 2.05
C TYR A 56 -4.84 -11.66 3.17
N ALA A 57 -4.03 -10.60 3.06
CA ALA A 57 -4.03 -9.52 4.03
C ALA A 57 -5.39 -8.82 4.11
N VAL A 58 -6.03 -8.57 2.99
CA VAL A 58 -7.37 -7.94 2.96
C VAL A 58 -8.41 -8.85 3.61
N ARG A 59 -8.33 -10.16 3.37
CA ARG A 59 -9.25 -11.10 4.01
C ARG A 59 -9.08 -11.15 5.53
N MET A 60 -7.84 -11.13 6.01
CA MET A 60 -7.54 -11.20 7.45
C MET A 60 -7.79 -9.87 8.16
N TYR A 61 -7.59 -8.75 7.47
CA TYR A 61 -7.68 -7.41 8.03
C TYR A 61 -8.47 -6.49 7.09
N PRO A 62 -9.81 -6.67 7.01
CA PRO A 62 -10.62 -5.96 6.00
C PRO A 62 -10.60 -4.43 6.10
N THR A 63 -10.27 -3.88 7.27
CA THR A 63 -10.26 -2.43 7.46
C THR A 63 -8.87 -1.80 7.40
N ALA A 64 -7.82 -2.60 7.19
CA ALA A 64 -6.46 -2.09 7.14
C ALA A 64 -6.18 -1.37 5.82
N THR A 65 -5.49 -0.24 5.89
CA THR A 65 -5.18 0.59 4.72
C THR A 65 -4.08 0.00 3.86
N ALA A 66 -2.99 -0.48 4.47
CA ALA A 66 -1.77 -0.84 3.75
C ALA A 66 -1.97 -1.88 2.64
N PRO A 67 -2.67 -3.01 2.87
CA PRO A 67 -2.86 -3.99 1.79
C PRO A 67 -3.70 -3.47 0.62
N VAL A 68 -4.72 -2.67 0.92
CA VAL A 68 -5.57 -2.09 -0.13
C VAL A 68 -4.79 -1.07 -0.94
N ALA A 69 -3.99 -0.23 -0.26
CA ALA A 69 -3.13 0.74 -0.95
C ALA A 69 -2.12 0.03 -1.86
N PHE A 70 -1.56 -1.09 -1.42
CA PHE A 70 -0.67 -1.89 -2.26
C PHE A 70 -1.39 -2.37 -3.52
N LYS A 71 -2.59 -2.94 -3.39
CA LYS A 71 -3.37 -3.41 -4.54
C LYS A 71 -3.69 -2.28 -5.52
N SER A 72 -4.05 -1.11 -5.00
CA SER A 72 -4.31 0.06 -5.82
C SER A 72 -3.06 0.49 -6.59
N ARG A 73 -1.90 0.54 -5.92
CA ARG A 73 -0.64 0.88 -6.58
C ARG A 73 -0.24 -0.13 -7.65
N MET A 74 -0.52 -1.41 -7.44
CA MET A 74 -0.28 -2.43 -8.47
C MET A 74 -1.13 -2.16 -9.71
N ALA A 75 -2.39 -1.81 -9.54
CA ALA A 75 -3.24 -1.45 -10.68
C ALA A 75 -2.70 -0.22 -11.41
N LEU A 76 -2.17 0.75 -10.68
CA LEU A 76 -1.64 1.98 -11.24
C LEU A 76 -0.31 1.75 -11.97
N LEU A 77 0.62 1.06 -11.33
CA LEU A 77 2.01 0.96 -11.80
C LEU A 77 2.25 -0.24 -12.71
N THR A 78 1.57 -1.35 -12.47
CA THR A 78 1.76 -2.58 -13.25
C THR A 78 0.76 -2.69 -14.39
N ASP A 79 -0.50 -2.39 -14.12
CA ASP A 79 -1.57 -2.50 -15.11
C ASP A 79 -1.83 -1.19 -15.86
N ASP A 80 -1.18 -0.10 -15.46
CA ASP A 80 -1.35 1.24 -16.03
C ASP A 80 -2.83 1.63 -16.11
N ASN A 81 -3.56 1.35 -15.04
CA ASN A 81 -5.01 1.53 -14.99
C ASN A 81 -5.41 2.45 -13.82
N PRO A 82 -5.35 3.78 -14.01
CA PRO A 82 -5.74 4.73 -12.96
C PRO A 82 -7.19 4.60 -12.51
N GLN A 83 -8.09 4.21 -13.40
CA GLN A 83 -9.49 4.04 -13.05
C GLN A 83 -9.67 2.88 -12.07
N LEU A 84 -9.08 1.73 -12.35
CA LEU A 84 -9.13 0.58 -11.45
C LEU A 84 -8.45 0.90 -10.13
N ALA A 85 -7.29 1.58 -10.18
CA ALA A 85 -6.59 2.01 -8.97
C ALA A 85 -7.49 2.89 -8.09
N GLY A 86 -8.24 3.82 -8.70
CA GLY A 86 -9.19 4.67 -8.00
C GLY A 86 -10.32 3.87 -7.35
N GLU A 87 -10.87 2.92 -8.06
CA GLU A 87 -11.94 2.06 -7.53
C GLU A 87 -11.46 1.27 -6.31
N ILE A 88 -10.25 0.71 -6.39
CA ILE A 88 -9.66 -0.02 -5.27
C ILE A 88 -9.40 0.91 -4.10
N ALA A 89 -8.83 2.10 -4.35
CA ALA A 89 -8.52 3.08 -3.30
C ALA A 89 -9.77 3.51 -2.54
N GLU A 90 -10.90 3.63 -3.21
CA GLU A 90 -12.15 4.05 -2.55
C GLU A 90 -12.69 3.01 -1.57
N THR A 91 -12.20 1.77 -1.60
CA THR A 91 -12.54 0.75 -0.61
C THR A 91 -11.77 0.93 0.70
N ILE A 92 -10.77 1.80 0.74
CA ILE A 92 -10.04 2.09 1.99
C ILE A 92 -11.01 2.71 2.99
N VAL A 93 -11.05 2.13 4.19
CA VAL A 93 -12.00 2.54 5.24
C VAL A 93 -11.60 3.86 5.87
N ASP A 94 -10.33 4.02 6.22
CA ASP A 94 -9.83 5.24 6.87
C ASP A 94 -9.34 6.25 5.83
N LYS A 95 -10.22 7.15 5.43
CA LYS A 95 -9.92 8.15 4.42
C LYS A 95 -9.11 9.34 4.95
N SER A 96 -8.80 9.34 6.26
CA SER A 96 -7.88 10.31 6.85
C SER A 96 -6.45 9.81 6.93
N ASP A 97 -6.21 8.53 6.61
CA ASP A 97 -4.88 7.94 6.60
C ASP A 97 -4.03 8.61 5.53
N LEU A 98 -2.80 9.01 5.89
CA LEU A 98 -1.89 9.66 4.94
C LEU A 98 -1.60 8.80 3.72
N ASP A 99 -1.50 7.47 3.89
CA ASP A 99 -1.33 6.56 2.76
C ASP A 99 -2.47 6.68 1.76
N TYR A 100 -3.71 6.79 2.24
CA TYR A 100 -4.85 7.01 1.35
C TYR A 100 -4.75 8.35 0.62
N LEU A 101 -4.39 9.42 1.34
CA LEU A 101 -4.31 10.75 0.74
C LEU A 101 -3.22 10.83 -0.34
N TYR A 102 -2.05 10.28 -0.06
CA TYR A 102 -0.96 10.23 -1.05
C TYR A 102 -1.35 9.36 -2.25
N LEU A 103 -1.94 8.19 -2.01
CA LEU A 103 -2.38 7.30 -3.07
C LEU A 103 -3.39 7.98 -3.98
N LYS A 104 -4.37 8.68 -3.40
CA LYS A 104 -5.38 9.40 -4.17
C LYS A 104 -4.74 10.46 -5.06
N ALA A 105 -3.76 11.20 -4.52
CA ALA A 105 -3.02 12.20 -5.29
C ALA A 105 -2.22 11.55 -6.42
N GLU A 106 -1.55 10.44 -6.16
CA GLU A 106 -0.82 9.69 -7.18
C GLU A 106 -1.73 9.27 -8.33
N ILE A 107 -2.93 8.80 -8.00
CA ILE A 107 -3.92 8.38 -9.01
C ILE A 107 -4.38 9.58 -9.86
N MET A 108 -4.61 10.73 -9.23
CA MET A 108 -4.99 11.94 -9.95
C MET A 108 -3.90 12.39 -10.92
N VAL A 109 -2.64 12.34 -10.48
CA VAL A 109 -1.50 12.69 -11.35
C VAL A 109 -1.40 11.71 -12.52
N ALA A 110 -1.54 10.42 -12.26
CA ALA A 110 -1.48 9.39 -13.30
C ALA A 110 -2.63 9.54 -14.32
N GLY A 111 -3.77 10.04 -13.86
CA GLY A 111 -4.91 10.33 -14.72
C GLY A 111 -4.78 11.62 -15.51
N GLY A 112 -3.64 12.33 -15.38
CA GLY A 112 -3.37 13.55 -16.13
C GLY A 112 -3.83 14.84 -15.46
N ASP A 113 -4.20 14.82 -14.18
CA ASP A 113 -4.72 16.00 -13.49
C ASP A 113 -3.89 16.32 -12.25
N ALA A 114 -2.66 16.81 -12.47
CA ALA A 114 -1.78 17.23 -11.38
C ALA A 114 -2.36 18.41 -10.58
N ALA A 115 -3.12 19.28 -11.24
CA ALA A 115 -3.76 20.41 -10.56
C ALA A 115 -4.83 19.93 -9.57
N ALA A 116 -5.61 18.90 -9.92
CA ALA A 116 -6.58 18.31 -9.01
C ALA A 116 -5.89 17.67 -7.82
N ALA A 117 -4.76 16.99 -8.04
CA ALA A 117 -3.98 16.38 -6.96
C ALA A 117 -3.51 17.44 -5.97
N ASP A 118 -2.98 18.55 -6.47
CA ASP A 118 -2.51 19.65 -5.62
C ASP A 118 -3.65 20.24 -4.79
N ARG A 119 -4.79 20.50 -5.42
CA ARG A 119 -5.99 21.01 -4.72
C ARG A 119 -6.47 20.03 -3.64
N PHE A 120 -6.47 18.75 -3.96
CA PHE A 120 -6.90 17.71 -3.04
C PHE A 120 -6.01 17.67 -1.79
N LEU A 121 -4.71 17.69 -1.98
CA LEU A 121 -3.75 17.64 -0.88
C LEU A 121 -3.85 18.91 -0.01
N GLN A 122 -3.98 20.09 -0.63
CA GLN A 122 -4.13 21.33 0.12
C GLN A 122 -5.43 21.35 0.94
N ALA A 123 -6.51 20.80 0.41
CA ALA A 123 -7.80 20.76 1.11
C ALA A 123 -7.74 19.89 2.37
N HIS A 124 -6.88 18.88 2.39
CA HIS A 124 -6.76 17.95 3.53
C HIS A 124 -5.60 18.26 4.47
N TYR A 125 -4.77 19.18 4.10
CA TYR A 125 -3.54 19.50 4.82
C TYR A 125 -3.81 20.00 6.24
N ASP A 126 -4.78 20.90 6.43
CA ASP A 126 -5.10 21.45 7.74
C ASP A 126 -5.80 20.46 8.67
N GLU A 127 -6.34 19.38 8.11
CA GLU A 127 -7.13 18.40 8.86
C GLU A 127 -6.32 17.21 9.35
N THR A 128 -5.26 16.82 8.60
CA THR A 128 -4.59 15.55 8.80
C THR A 128 -3.10 15.64 9.04
N VAL A 129 -2.46 16.76 8.72
CA VAL A 129 -1.00 16.91 8.78
C VAL A 129 -0.65 18.06 9.72
N ASP A 130 0.20 17.78 10.72
CA ASP A 130 0.73 18.85 11.55
C ASP A 130 1.89 19.57 10.84
N PRO A 131 2.35 20.75 11.38
CA PRO A 131 3.41 21.50 10.70
C PRO A 131 4.73 20.75 10.51
N ASP A 132 5.03 19.78 11.36
CA ASP A 132 6.27 19.00 11.25
C ASP A 132 6.22 18.00 10.09
N ASP A 133 5.03 17.50 9.75
CA ASP A 133 4.84 16.55 8.65
C ASP A 133 4.69 17.23 7.30
N LEU A 134 4.45 18.54 7.28
CA LEU A 134 4.14 19.28 6.07
C LEU A 134 5.25 19.19 5.02
N GLU A 135 6.51 19.29 5.44
CA GLU A 135 7.64 19.22 4.50
C GLU A 135 7.68 17.88 3.80
N ASP A 136 7.53 16.78 4.53
CA ASP A 136 7.49 15.45 3.96
C ASP A 136 6.30 15.26 3.02
N TYR A 137 5.16 15.79 3.39
CA TYR A 137 3.93 15.78 2.62
C TYR A 137 4.11 16.47 1.26
N ILE A 138 4.72 17.65 1.28
CA ILE A 138 4.97 18.42 0.06
C ILE A 138 6.01 17.71 -0.82
N LEU A 139 7.07 17.15 -0.23
CA LEU A 139 8.12 16.47 -0.96
C LEU A 139 7.61 15.21 -1.67
N ASP A 140 6.67 14.50 -1.07
CA ASP A 140 6.08 13.30 -1.69
C ASP A 140 5.26 13.64 -2.93
N VAL A 141 4.76 14.84 -3.04
CA VAL A 141 3.92 15.31 -4.15
C VAL A 141 4.76 15.98 -5.24
N ALA A 142 5.89 16.52 -4.85
CA ALA A 142 6.77 17.22 -5.79
C ALA A 142 7.55 16.24 -6.65
#